data_62dcb8b80eedb5ce262737c443eb0f78
#
_entry.id   62dcb8b80eedb5ce262737c443eb0f78
#
_cell.length_a   1.000
_cell.length_b   1.000
_cell.length_c   1.000
_cell.angle_alpha   90.00
_cell.angle_beta   90.00
_cell.angle_gamma   90.00
#
_symmetry.space_group_name_H-M   'P 1'
#
loop_
_entity.id
_entity.type
_entity.pdbx_description
1 polymer ?
#
loop_
_entity_poly.entity_id
_entity_poly.type
_entity_poly.pdbx_seq_one_letter_code
_entity_poly.pdbx_strand_id
1 'polypeptide(L)'
;MDLLDKDFLINFFYLAFKEVERRKEDINKLNVFPVPDGDTGTNMLMTLKSSWEEINKINPKNIGEVIDAITKGSLMGARGNSGVIMSQIFKGMNIVLKDKEKITPKELSLSLIEGVSKAYKAVIKPVEGTILTVSKSFAKSFYEEIKKGKSFEESYFNALKEARETLKKTPEMLSILKEAGVVDAGGLGFLAFMEGGFKAISKREVEMEKIETKEAKLYQKLEFPYDVVILLKTNLDEENLMKDFNLNGDSLIIGKEENLIKVHFHTDNYLKLIDYFEKKSSLIKITIENMQYEVDMLSLKEKEVGFVSVSRGEGFNKILKDAGVDEIVDGGQTFNPSTKDILDAIEKINSKNIIVFPNNKNVIFSALQTKELTEKRVEVIPTKSIPECISSLTMINKNSPVDEMVKEIENIIKNIRTIEVTKSIRDTKFNGTLIKKGDYIAIYNDRIYNSNDSPEDAAIISLKNLEIEDGTLITIYYGEEIEEERAKEFKEKIEKIFPNCDIEIYSGGQPLYFYIISLE
;
A
#
# COMPACT_ATOMS: atom_id res chain seq x y z
N MET A 1 -23.65 37.39 3.82
CA MET A 1 -22.69 37.44 2.71
C MET A 1 -23.53 37.41 1.44
N ASP A 2 -23.62 38.51 0.75
CA ASP A 2 -24.56 38.59 -0.39
C ASP A 2 -23.93 38.17 -1.71
N LEU A 3 -22.60 38.27 -1.82
CA LEU A 3 -21.83 37.85 -2.98
C LEU A 3 -20.56 37.10 -2.51
N LEU A 4 -20.31 36.00 -3.14
CA LEU A 4 -19.13 35.13 -2.97
C LEU A 4 -18.19 35.36 -4.15
N ASP A 5 -16.92 35.55 -3.88
CA ASP A 5 -15.88 35.76 -4.89
C ASP A 5 -14.91 34.55 -5.00
N LYS A 6 -13.92 34.70 -5.86
CA LYS A 6 -12.89 33.67 -6.07
C LYS A 6 -12.12 33.30 -4.81
N ASP A 7 -11.79 34.29 -3.97
CA ASP A 7 -10.98 34.09 -2.76
C ASP A 7 -11.78 33.29 -1.73
N PHE A 8 -13.10 33.54 -1.65
CA PHE A 8 -13.99 32.70 -0.87
C PHE A 8 -13.97 31.24 -1.36
N LEU A 9 -14.13 31.01 -2.67
CA LEU A 9 -14.19 29.64 -3.21
C LEU A 9 -12.86 28.88 -3.03
N ILE A 10 -11.73 29.57 -3.20
CA ILE A 10 -10.38 29.00 -2.95
C ILE A 10 -10.23 28.61 -1.48
N ASN A 11 -10.58 29.52 -0.56
CA ASN A 11 -10.49 29.26 0.87
C ASN A 11 -11.44 28.14 1.32
N PHE A 12 -12.66 28.13 0.80
CA PHE A 12 -13.64 27.06 1.01
C PHE A 12 -13.06 25.71 0.62
N PHE A 13 -12.54 25.60 -0.62
CA PHE A 13 -11.98 24.36 -1.13
C PHE A 13 -10.75 23.90 -0.32
N TYR A 14 -9.87 24.83 0.06
CA TYR A 14 -8.70 24.52 0.87
C TYR A 14 -9.08 23.93 2.24
N LEU A 15 -10.00 24.58 2.95
CA LEU A 15 -10.45 24.12 4.27
C LEU A 15 -11.20 22.77 4.17
N ALA A 16 -11.99 22.59 3.11
CA ALA A 16 -12.69 21.34 2.80
C ALA A 16 -11.71 20.20 2.52
N PHE A 17 -10.69 20.45 1.69
CA PHE A 17 -9.62 19.51 1.41
C PHE A 17 -8.86 19.10 2.69
N LYS A 18 -8.49 20.07 3.52
CA LYS A 18 -7.79 19.82 4.79
C LYS A 18 -8.61 19.00 5.79
N GLU A 19 -9.92 19.17 5.80
CA GLU A 19 -10.79 18.37 6.67
C GLU A 19 -10.85 16.90 6.23
N VAL A 20 -10.89 16.63 4.91
CA VAL A 20 -10.81 15.28 4.38
C VAL A 20 -9.44 14.64 4.68
N GLU A 21 -8.36 15.42 4.51
CA GLU A 21 -7.00 14.97 4.86
C GLU A 21 -6.91 14.55 6.34
N ARG A 22 -7.46 15.34 7.23
CA ARG A 22 -7.48 15.06 8.68
C ARG A 22 -8.27 13.79 9.04
N ARG A 23 -9.35 13.50 8.30
CA ARG A 23 -10.26 12.37 8.57
C ARG A 23 -10.04 11.17 7.65
N LYS A 24 -8.99 11.18 6.85
CA LYS A 24 -8.70 10.15 5.86
C LYS A 24 -8.78 8.73 6.45
N GLU A 25 -8.10 8.50 7.58
CA GLU A 25 -8.06 7.19 8.21
C GLU A 25 -9.42 6.76 8.78
N ASP A 26 -10.20 7.70 9.34
CA ASP A 26 -11.55 7.41 9.83
C ASP A 26 -12.49 7.01 8.67
N ILE A 27 -12.30 7.63 7.49
CA ILE A 27 -13.07 7.30 6.29
C ILE A 27 -12.65 5.92 5.75
N ASN A 28 -11.34 5.62 5.71
CA ASN A 28 -10.80 4.34 5.27
C ASN A 28 -11.34 3.17 6.10
N LYS A 29 -11.40 3.31 7.43
CA LYS A 29 -11.91 2.27 8.36
C LYS A 29 -13.36 1.86 8.11
N LEU A 30 -14.17 2.73 7.49
CA LEU A 30 -15.58 2.47 7.20
C LEU A 30 -15.82 1.86 5.83
N ASN A 31 -14.77 1.72 5.01
CA ASN A 31 -14.90 1.27 3.64
C ASN A 31 -15.25 -0.21 3.55
N VAL A 32 -16.52 -0.51 3.18
CA VAL A 32 -17.03 -1.87 2.96
C VAL A 32 -17.78 -2.02 1.64
N PHE A 33 -18.08 -0.92 0.97
CA PHE A 33 -18.88 -0.92 -0.27
C PHE A 33 -18.29 0.07 -1.31
N PRO A 34 -18.21 -0.32 -2.59
CA PRO A 34 -18.58 -1.63 -3.15
C PRO A 34 -17.59 -2.74 -2.78
N VAL A 35 -16.37 -2.41 -2.38
CA VAL A 35 -15.29 -3.32 -2.01
C VAL A 35 -14.69 -2.87 -0.69
N PRO A 36 -14.39 -3.78 0.25
CA PRO A 36 -13.79 -3.45 1.55
C PRO A 36 -12.25 -3.37 1.46
N ASP A 37 -11.71 -2.52 0.59
CA ASP A 37 -10.27 -2.33 0.35
C ASP A 37 -9.62 -1.25 1.25
N GLY A 38 -10.44 -0.51 2.00
CA GLY A 38 -9.95 0.45 3.00
C GLY A 38 -9.34 1.72 2.41
N ASP A 39 -9.64 2.08 1.18
CA ASP A 39 -8.96 3.15 0.43
C ASP A 39 -9.81 4.39 0.11
N THR A 40 -11.13 4.38 0.44
CA THR A 40 -12.07 5.46 0.10
C THR A 40 -11.58 6.85 0.50
N GLY A 41 -11.06 7.01 1.72
CA GLY A 41 -10.52 8.29 2.20
C GLY A 41 -9.27 8.71 1.44
N THR A 42 -8.41 7.77 1.12
CA THR A 42 -7.20 7.98 0.33
C THR A 42 -7.55 8.42 -1.09
N ASN A 43 -8.50 7.76 -1.74
CA ASN A 43 -8.95 8.07 -3.09
C ASN A 43 -9.60 9.45 -3.19
N MET A 44 -10.46 9.79 -2.23
CA MET A 44 -11.04 11.13 -2.14
C MET A 44 -9.96 12.20 -1.91
N LEU A 45 -9.04 11.98 -0.98
CA LEU A 45 -7.95 12.92 -0.69
C LEU A 45 -7.10 13.18 -1.92
N MET A 46 -6.67 12.14 -2.65
CA MET A 46 -5.83 12.26 -3.84
C MET A 46 -6.57 13.01 -4.98
N THR A 47 -7.87 12.78 -5.12
CA THR A 47 -8.72 13.51 -6.06
C THR A 47 -8.76 15.00 -5.74
N LEU A 48 -9.00 15.35 -4.47
CA LEU A 48 -9.04 16.74 -4.01
C LEU A 48 -7.67 17.42 -4.07
N LYS A 49 -6.59 16.70 -3.76
CA LYS A 49 -5.21 17.17 -3.88
C LYS A 49 -4.88 17.59 -5.31
N SER A 50 -5.27 16.77 -6.29
CA SER A 50 -5.06 17.12 -7.71
C SER A 50 -5.83 18.38 -8.12
N SER A 51 -7.03 18.61 -7.57
CA SER A 51 -7.76 19.86 -7.79
C SER A 51 -7.05 21.05 -7.16
N TRP A 52 -6.55 20.90 -5.94
CA TRP A 52 -5.79 21.94 -5.25
C TRP A 52 -4.49 22.30 -6.00
N GLU A 53 -3.80 21.30 -6.55
CA GLU A 53 -2.61 21.52 -7.37
C GLU A 53 -2.93 22.29 -8.66
N GLU A 54 -4.08 22.03 -9.33
CA GLU A 54 -4.50 22.81 -10.51
C GLU A 54 -4.87 24.24 -10.16
N ILE A 55 -5.55 24.49 -9.03
CA ILE A 55 -5.81 25.86 -8.55
C ILE A 55 -4.49 26.63 -8.34
N ASN A 56 -3.48 25.99 -7.75
CA ASN A 56 -2.20 26.63 -7.46
C ASN A 56 -1.32 26.88 -8.71
N LYS A 57 -1.59 26.20 -9.82
CA LYS A 57 -0.87 26.43 -11.10
C LYS A 57 -1.34 27.68 -11.84
N ILE A 58 -2.52 28.16 -11.52
CA ILE A 58 -3.12 29.32 -12.16
C ILE A 58 -3.21 30.50 -11.19
N ASN A 59 -3.40 31.71 -11.71
CA ASN A 59 -3.77 32.88 -10.91
C ASN A 59 -5.21 33.28 -11.30
N PRO A 60 -6.24 32.63 -10.73
CA PRO A 60 -7.61 32.79 -11.19
C PRO A 60 -8.10 34.22 -10.96
N LYS A 61 -8.83 34.75 -11.94
CA LYS A 61 -9.38 36.12 -11.90
C LYS A 61 -10.80 36.16 -11.34
N ASN A 62 -11.54 35.07 -11.48
CA ASN A 62 -12.96 34.96 -11.15
C ASN A 62 -13.30 33.54 -10.66
N ILE A 63 -14.56 33.33 -10.24
CA ILE A 63 -15.07 32.04 -9.78
C ILE A 63 -15.04 30.99 -10.89
N GLY A 64 -15.36 31.38 -12.14
CA GLY A 64 -15.36 30.47 -13.27
C GLY A 64 -14.01 29.79 -13.45
N GLU A 65 -12.90 30.54 -13.42
CA GLU A 65 -11.55 29.97 -13.53
C GLU A 65 -11.19 29.06 -12.34
N VAL A 66 -11.67 29.34 -11.13
CA VAL A 66 -11.45 28.47 -9.96
C VAL A 66 -12.19 27.15 -10.12
N ILE A 67 -13.46 27.16 -10.50
CA ILE A 67 -14.24 25.93 -10.66
C ILE A 67 -13.77 25.10 -11.86
N ASP A 68 -13.26 25.74 -12.92
CA ASP A 68 -12.63 25.06 -14.05
C ASP A 68 -11.37 24.28 -13.59
N ALA A 69 -10.51 24.93 -12.79
CA ALA A 69 -9.33 24.27 -12.23
C ALA A 69 -9.70 23.09 -11.30
N ILE A 70 -10.69 23.28 -10.43
CA ILE A 70 -11.21 22.21 -9.57
C ILE A 70 -11.70 21.03 -10.40
N THR A 71 -12.50 21.31 -11.44
CA THR A 71 -13.07 20.29 -12.32
C THR A 71 -12.02 19.51 -13.05
N LYS A 72 -11.07 20.21 -13.68
CA LYS A 72 -9.96 19.60 -14.42
C LYS A 72 -9.09 18.76 -13.50
N GLY A 73 -8.67 19.32 -12.37
CA GLY A 73 -7.82 18.63 -11.40
C GLY A 73 -8.50 17.39 -10.81
N SER A 74 -9.78 17.50 -10.44
CA SER A 74 -10.52 16.35 -9.91
C SER A 74 -10.71 15.25 -10.95
N LEU A 75 -11.00 15.57 -12.21
CA LEU A 75 -11.13 14.56 -13.27
C LEU A 75 -9.81 13.83 -13.49
N MET A 76 -8.72 14.56 -13.65
CA MET A 76 -7.39 13.96 -13.89
C MET A 76 -6.90 13.14 -12.70
N GLY A 77 -7.15 13.63 -11.48
CA GLY A 77 -6.74 12.99 -10.24
C GLY A 77 -7.72 11.97 -9.66
N ALA A 78 -8.92 11.82 -10.24
CA ALA A 78 -9.95 10.93 -9.68
C ALA A 78 -9.45 9.49 -9.55
N ARG A 79 -9.67 8.90 -8.37
CA ARG A 79 -9.35 7.51 -8.05
C ARG A 79 -10.53 6.84 -7.39
N GLY A 80 -10.72 5.56 -7.65
CA GLY A 80 -11.82 4.77 -7.14
C GLY A 80 -13.21 5.37 -7.41
N ASN A 81 -14.26 4.69 -7.03
CA ASN A 81 -15.64 5.16 -7.20
C ASN A 81 -15.89 6.53 -6.56
N SER A 82 -15.44 6.71 -5.32
CA SER A 82 -15.70 7.94 -4.54
C SER A 82 -15.04 9.17 -5.15
N GLY A 83 -13.80 9.03 -5.65
CA GLY A 83 -13.10 10.12 -6.33
C GLY A 83 -13.73 10.49 -7.66
N VAL A 84 -14.16 9.50 -8.45
CA VAL A 84 -14.85 9.76 -9.72
C VAL A 84 -16.20 10.43 -9.48
N ILE A 85 -16.99 9.98 -8.49
CA ILE A 85 -18.27 10.63 -8.13
C ILE A 85 -18.04 12.09 -7.69
N MET A 86 -17.03 12.37 -6.85
CA MET A 86 -16.67 13.75 -6.47
C MET A 86 -16.32 14.60 -7.69
N SER A 87 -15.56 14.06 -8.65
CA SER A 87 -15.22 14.79 -9.88
C SER A 87 -16.48 15.13 -10.70
N GLN A 88 -17.48 14.26 -10.75
CA GLN A 88 -18.74 14.52 -11.44
C GLN A 88 -19.59 15.57 -10.72
N ILE A 89 -19.55 15.62 -9.38
CA ILE A 89 -20.18 16.70 -8.61
C ILE A 89 -19.55 18.05 -9.00
N PHE A 90 -18.23 18.17 -9.01
CA PHE A 90 -17.56 19.40 -9.41
C PHE A 90 -17.83 19.77 -10.86
N LYS A 91 -17.88 18.78 -11.75
CA LYS A 91 -18.24 19.00 -13.15
C LYS A 91 -19.66 19.58 -13.32
N GLY A 92 -20.64 19.05 -12.59
CA GLY A 92 -22.00 19.61 -12.62
C GLY A 92 -22.06 21.00 -12.00
N MET A 93 -21.30 21.26 -10.93
CA MET A 93 -21.16 22.62 -10.38
C MET A 93 -20.59 23.60 -11.42
N ASN A 94 -19.60 23.16 -12.18
CA ASN A 94 -18.96 23.96 -13.22
C ASN A 94 -19.97 24.40 -14.31
N ILE A 95 -20.92 23.57 -14.70
CA ILE A 95 -21.97 23.93 -15.68
C ILE A 95 -22.68 25.24 -15.28
N VAL A 96 -22.87 25.44 -13.98
CA VAL A 96 -23.59 26.63 -13.45
C VAL A 96 -22.64 27.81 -13.19
N LEU A 97 -21.37 27.55 -12.84
CA LEU A 97 -20.45 28.54 -12.29
C LEU A 97 -19.37 29.06 -13.25
N LYS A 98 -19.04 28.35 -14.35
CA LYS A 98 -17.89 28.61 -15.23
C LYS A 98 -17.77 30.03 -15.78
N ASP A 99 -18.91 30.71 -16.01
CA ASP A 99 -18.93 32.06 -16.60
C ASP A 99 -19.15 33.17 -15.56
N LYS A 100 -19.00 32.86 -14.27
CA LYS A 100 -19.34 33.79 -13.19
C LYS A 100 -18.11 34.50 -12.63
N GLU A 101 -18.18 35.84 -12.49
CA GLU A 101 -17.20 36.61 -11.76
C GLU A 101 -17.36 36.44 -10.24
N LYS A 102 -18.60 36.55 -9.77
CA LYS A 102 -19.06 36.35 -8.39
C LYS A 102 -20.38 35.62 -8.40
N ILE A 103 -20.73 34.96 -7.31
CA ILE A 103 -21.97 34.22 -7.17
C ILE A 103 -22.70 34.57 -5.89
N THR A 104 -24.01 34.35 -5.90
CA THR A 104 -24.85 34.37 -4.71
C THR A 104 -24.88 33.01 -4.02
N PRO A 105 -25.23 32.92 -2.72
CA PRO A 105 -25.51 31.65 -2.06
C PRO A 105 -26.58 30.79 -2.78
N LYS A 106 -27.52 31.42 -3.47
CA LYS A 106 -28.52 30.73 -4.28
C LYS A 106 -27.88 30.06 -5.50
N GLU A 107 -26.99 30.72 -6.21
CA GLU A 107 -26.27 30.13 -7.34
C GLU A 107 -25.36 28.99 -6.91
N LEU A 108 -24.70 29.12 -5.74
CA LEU A 108 -23.93 28.03 -5.15
C LEU A 108 -24.83 26.81 -4.83
N SER A 109 -26.01 27.03 -4.25
CA SER A 109 -26.94 25.94 -3.95
C SER A 109 -27.45 25.25 -5.21
N LEU A 110 -27.76 26.00 -6.28
CA LEU A 110 -28.14 25.47 -7.58
C LEU A 110 -27.02 24.66 -8.25
N SER A 111 -25.78 25.15 -8.13
CA SER A 111 -24.63 24.43 -8.68
C SER A 111 -24.42 23.06 -8.00
N LEU A 112 -24.66 22.97 -6.70
CA LEU A 112 -24.61 21.68 -5.98
C LEU A 112 -25.74 20.73 -6.42
N ILE A 113 -26.95 21.23 -6.66
CA ILE A 113 -28.04 20.42 -7.23
C ILE A 113 -27.64 19.84 -8.58
N GLU A 114 -27.09 20.67 -9.49
CA GLU A 114 -26.64 20.22 -10.80
C GLU A 114 -25.44 19.25 -10.67
N GLY A 115 -24.53 19.50 -9.73
CA GLY A 115 -23.41 18.61 -9.40
C GLY A 115 -23.88 17.22 -9.03
N VAL A 116 -24.80 17.12 -8.10
CA VAL A 116 -25.38 15.83 -7.67
C VAL A 116 -26.15 15.17 -8.81
N SER A 117 -26.93 15.93 -9.58
CA SER A 117 -27.64 15.41 -10.76
C SER A 117 -26.66 14.79 -11.78
N LYS A 118 -25.55 15.46 -12.06
CA LYS A 118 -24.52 14.95 -12.97
C LYS A 118 -23.86 13.67 -12.42
N ALA A 119 -23.58 13.61 -11.12
CA ALA A 119 -23.01 12.42 -10.49
C ALA A 119 -23.96 11.21 -10.58
N TYR A 120 -25.26 11.38 -10.32
CA TYR A 120 -26.25 10.32 -10.51
C TYR A 120 -26.33 9.81 -11.95
N LYS A 121 -26.23 10.70 -12.94
CA LYS A 121 -26.26 10.33 -14.36
C LYS A 121 -24.97 9.63 -14.82
N ALA A 122 -23.85 9.88 -14.15
CA ALA A 122 -22.56 9.28 -14.50
C ALA A 122 -22.42 7.84 -14.00
N VAL A 123 -23.20 7.43 -12.99
CA VAL A 123 -23.22 6.08 -12.45
C VAL A 123 -24.33 5.28 -13.12
N ILE A 124 -24.00 4.16 -13.77
CA ILE A 124 -24.99 3.34 -14.51
C ILE A 124 -26.07 2.78 -13.61
N LYS A 125 -25.68 2.31 -12.41
CA LYS A 125 -26.61 1.76 -11.40
C LYS A 125 -26.41 2.49 -10.08
N PRO A 126 -27.01 3.70 -9.91
CA PRO A 126 -26.90 4.43 -8.65
C PRO A 126 -27.49 3.62 -7.50
N VAL A 127 -26.76 3.54 -6.39
CA VAL A 127 -27.17 2.81 -5.19
C VAL A 127 -27.46 3.81 -4.08
N GLU A 128 -28.68 3.74 -3.51
CA GLU A 128 -29.05 4.56 -2.35
C GLU A 128 -28.35 4.03 -1.07
N GLY A 129 -28.10 4.93 -0.12
CA GLY A 129 -27.30 4.63 1.08
C GLY A 129 -25.80 4.87 0.88
N THR A 130 -25.42 5.61 -0.16
CA THR A 130 -24.03 5.92 -0.51
C THR A 130 -23.74 7.43 -0.53
N ILE A 131 -22.53 7.84 -0.91
CA ILE A 131 -22.14 9.23 -1.15
C ILE A 131 -23.18 9.99 -1.99
N LEU A 132 -23.85 9.33 -2.96
CA LEU A 132 -24.88 9.92 -3.79
C LEU A 132 -26.09 10.37 -2.95
N THR A 133 -26.54 9.53 -2.02
CA THR A 133 -27.67 9.82 -1.14
C THR A 133 -27.36 10.97 -0.18
N VAL A 134 -26.18 10.98 0.43
CA VAL A 134 -25.73 12.01 1.38
C VAL A 134 -25.56 13.35 0.66
N SER A 135 -24.93 13.35 -0.51
CA SER A 135 -24.75 14.58 -1.31
C SER A 135 -26.09 15.16 -1.80
N LYS A 136 -27.01 14.31 -2.22
CA LYS A 136 -28.39 14.70 -2.61
C LYS A 136 -29.14 15.34 -1.46
N SER A 137 -29.06 14.75 -0.27
CA SER A 137 -29.70 15.27 0.94
C SER A 137 -29.17 16.66 1.28
N PHE A 138 -27.85 16.81 1.28
CA PHE A 138 -27.20 18.11 1.50
C PHE A 138 -27.66 19.17 0.50
N ALA A 139 -27.50 18.89 -0.80
CA ALA A 139 -27.78 19.83 -1.87
C ALA A 139 -29.25 20.28 -1.86
N LYS A 140 -30.18 19.34 -1.66
CA LYS A 140 -31.60 19.62 -1.56
C LYS A 140 -31.93 20.50 -0.35
N SER A 141 -31.45 20.13 0.83
CA SER A 141 -31.69 20.90 2.06
C SER A 141 -31.12 22.30 1.94
N PHE A 142 -29.89 22.45 1.44
CA PHE A 142 -29.26 23.77 1.27
C PHE A 142 -30.06 24.68 0.32
N TYR A 143 -30.50 24.15 -0.83
CA TYR A 143 -31.31 24.90 -1.77
C TYR A 143 -32.66 25.31 -1.17
N GLU A 144 -33.35 24.41 -0.47
CA GLU A 144 -34.66 24.67 0.15
C GLU A 144 -34.56 25.73 1.25
N GLU A 145 -33.53 25.69 2.09
CA GLU A 145 -33.32 26.67 3.16
C GLU A 145 -33.02 28.07 2.60
N ILE A 146 -32.17 28.16 1.57
CA ILE A 146 -31.92 29.43 0.85
C ILE A 146 -33.22 29.96 0.24
N LYS A 147 -34.05 29.08 -0.35
CA LYS A 147 -35.35 29.48 -0.95
C LYS A 147 -36.34 30.01 0.10
N LYS A 148 -36.24 29.54 1.35
CA LYS A 148 -37.06 30.04 2.48
C LYS A 148 -36.57 31.42 2.97
N GLY A 149 -35.48 31.98 2.42
CA GLY A 149 -34.94 33.28 2.78
C GLY A 149 -34.05 33.28 4.02
N LYS A 150 -33.57 32.13 4.47
CA LYS A 150 -32.61 32.04 5.56
C LYS A 150 -31.24 32.57 5.15
N SER A 151 -30.43 32.95 6.13
CA SER A 151 -29.06 33.37 5.88
C SER A 151 -28.21 32.27 5.27
N PHE A 152 -27.12 32.63 4.60
CA PHE A 152 -26.19 31.65 4.02
C PHE A 152 -25.65 30.68 5.06
N GLU A 153 -25.18 31.21 6.20
CA GLU A 153 -24.63 30.41 7.30
C GLU A 153 -25.67 29.44 7.87
N GLU A 154 -26.88 29.92 8.16
CA GLU A 154 -27.96 29.10 8.70
C GLU A 154 -28.41 28.01 7.72
N SER A 155 -28.56 28.36 6.44
CA SER A 155 -28.96 27.43 5.40
C SER A 155 -27.95 26.30 5.19
N TYR A 156 -26.67 26.67 5.20
CA TYR A 156 -25.58 25.69 5.06
C TYR A 156 -25.50 24.78 6.29
N PHE A 157 -25.60 25.34 7.49
CA PHE A 157 -25.59 24.57 8.75
C PHE A 157 -26.76 23.57 8.82
N ASN A 158 -27.96 23.98 8.43
CA ASN A 158 -29.12 23.07 8.39
C ASN A 158 -28.90 21.95 7.37
N ALA A 159 -28.28 22.24 6.22
CA ALA A 159 -27.94 21.24 5.22
C ALA A 159 -26.90 20.23 5.73
N LEU A 160 -25.89 20.68 6.49
CA LEU A 160 -24.94 19.78 7.15
C LEU A 160 -25.65 18.86 8.15
N LYS A 161 -26.58 19.39 8.94
CA LYS A 161 -27.35 18.60 9.90
C LYS A 161 -28.18 17.53 9.22
N GLU A 162 -28.87 17.87 8.14
CA GLU A 162 -29.67 16.94 7.34
C GLU A 162 -28.82 15.86 6.68
N ALA A 163 -27.67 16.23 6.09
CA ALA A 163 -26.72 15.29 5.49
C ALA A 163 -26.15 14.31 6.54
N ARG A 164 -25.90 14.78 7.75
CA ARG A 164 -25.43 13.94 8.85
C ARG A 164 -26.48 12.93 9.30
N GLU A 165 -27.73 13.35 9.43
CA GLU A 165 -28.83 12.44 9.75
C GLU A 165 -29.06 11.42 8.63
N THR A 166 -28.88 11.84 7.38
CA THR A 166 -28.94 10.94 6.22
C THR A 166 -27.78 9.93 6.25
N LEU A 167 -26.57 10.36 6.58
CA LEU A 167 -25.40 9.48 6.72
C LEU A 167 -25.63 8.41 7.79
N LYS A 168 -26.17 8.78 8.96
CA LYS A 168 -26.52 7.84 10.03
C LYS A 168 -27.52 6.76 9.58
N LYS A 169 -28.38 7.06 8.60
CA LYS A 169 -29.39 6.16 8.04
C LYS A 169 -28.89 5.30 6.87
N THR A 170 -27.67 5.51 6.37
CA THR A 170 -27.14 4.71 5.25
C THR A 170 -27.14 3.20 5.52
N PRO A 171 -26.91 2.70 6.76
CA PRO A 171 -27.04 1.27 7.05
C PRO A 171 -28.47 0.71 6.91
N GLU A 172 -29.48 1.56 7.00
CA GLU A 172 -30.88 1.15 6.80
C GLU A 172 -31.24 1.02 5.29
N MET A 173 -30.44 1.66 4.43
CA MET A 173 -30.64 1.71 2.97
C MET A 173 -29.81 0.66 2.24
N LEU A 174 -28.66 0.25 2.80
CA LEU A 174 -27.72 -0.67 2.16
C LEU A 174 -27.35 -1.79 3.13
N SER A 175 -27.74 -3.03 2.81
CA SER A 175 -27.63 -4.20 3.70
C SER A 175 -26.21 -4.48 4.15
N ILE A 176 -25.22 -4.33 3.26
CA ILE A 176 -23.81 -4.55 3.58
C ILE A 176 -23.28 -3.59 4.66
N LEU A 177 -23.74 -2.34 4.67
CA LEU A 177 -23.40 -1.37 5.74
C LEU A 177 -24.03 -1.77 7.06
N LYS A 178 -25.27 -2.29 7.01
CA LYS A 178 -25.98 -2.79 8.20
C LYS A 178 -25.28 -4.01 8.81
N GLU A 179 -24.85 -4.93 7.96
CA GLU A 179 -24.11 -6.13 8.37
C GLU A 179 -22.77 -5.78 9.01
N ALA A 180 -22.06 -4.82 8.42
CA ALA A 180 -20.79 -4.31 8.95
C ALA A 180 -20.98 -3.42 10.20
N GLY A 181 -22.18 -2.89 10.44
CA GLY A 181 -22.46 -1.98 11.54
C GLY A 181 -21.82 -0.61 11.38
N VAL A 182 -21.64 -0.15 10.14
CA VAL A 182 -20.97 1.11 9.78
C VAL A 182 -21.82 1.98 8.86
N VAL A 183 -21.50 3.28 8.79
CA VAL A 183 -22.07 4.20 7.82
C VAL A 183 -21.26 4.19 6.51
N ASP A 184 -21.81 4.78 5.45
CA ASP A 184 -21.11 4.85 4.16
C ASP A 184 -19.84 5.71 4.22
N ALA A 185 -18.70 5.13 3.86
CA ALA A 185 -17.40 5.80 3.86
C ALA A 185 -17.35 6.99 2.91
N GLY A 186 -17.87 6.83 1.68
CA GLY A 186 -17.96 7.90 0.69
C GLY A 186 -18.84 9.06 1.14
N GLY A 187 -19.99 8.75 1.78
CA GLY A 187 -20.87 9.74 2.39
C GLY A 187 -20.22 10.49 3.54
N LEU A 188 -19.43 9.80 4.40
CA LEU A 188 -18.64 10.45 5.44
C LEU A 188 -17.58 11.38 4.84
N GLY A 189 -16.89 10.94 3.78
CA GLY A 189 -15.91 11.76 3.08
C GLY A 189 -16.52 13.03 2.45
N PHE A 190 -17.68 12.91 1.81
CA PHE A 190 -18.43 14.06 1.30
C PHE A 190 -18.86 15.00 2.44
N LEU A 191 -19.37 14.46 3.54
CA LEU A 191 -19.76 15.25 4.70
C LEU A 191 -18.54 15.98 5.30
N ALA A 192 -17.40 15.31 5.44
CA ALA A 192 -16.15 15.93 5.90
C ALA A 192 -15.72 17.09 5.01
N PHE A 193 -15.82 16.93 3.68
CA PHE A 193 -15.55 18.00 2.72
C PHE A 193 -16.47 19.21 2.95
N MET A 194 -17.77 18.99 3.12
CA MET A 194 -18.73 20.08 3.36
C MET A 194 -18.54 20.71 4.75
N GLU A 195 -18.20 19.95 5.78
CA GLU A 195 -17.90 20.46 7.12
C GLU A 195 -16.63 21.31 7.13
N GLY A 196 -15.60 20.90 6.37
CA GLY A 196 -14.40 21.72 6.18
C GLY A 196 -14.71 23.05 5.48
N GLY A 197 -15.52 23.02 4.42
CA GLY A 197 -15.98 24.22 3.71
C GLY A 197 -16.79 25.17 4.58
N PHE A 198 -17.55 24.66 5.55
CA PHE A 198 -18.31 25.50 6.50
C PHE A 198 -17.41 26.42 7.33
N LYS A 199 -16.17 26.04 7.60
CA LYS A 199 -15.19 26.88 8.30
C LYS A 199 -14.87 28.19 7.54
N ALA A 200 -15.09 28.22 6.23
CA ALA A 200 -14.98 29.45 5.43
C ALA A 200 -16.21 30.36 5.55
N ILE A 201 -17.36 29.81 5.95
CA ILE A 201 -18.65 30.51 6.07
C ILE A 201 -18.84 31.05 7.47
N SER A 202 -18.55 30.25 8.48
CA SER A 202 -18.77 30.54 9.89
C SER A 202 -17.46 30.76 10.64
N LYS A 203 -17.41 31.82 11.46
CA LYS A 203 -16.31 32.03 12.41
C LYS A 203 -16.50 31.28 13.73
N ARG A 204 -17.61 30.52 13.87
CA ARG A 204 -17.90 29.75 15.07
C ARG A 204 -17.22 28.37 14.93
N GLU A 205 -16.51 27.94 15.95
CA GLU A 205 -16.17 26.54 16.11
C GLU A 205 -17.47 25.78 16.35
N VAL A 206 -17.91 25.03 15.37
CA VAL A 206 -19.02 24.09 15.55
C VAL A 206 -18.39 22.79 16.00
N GLU A 207 -18.56 22.43 17.27
CA GLU A 207 -18.30 21.07 17.72
C GLU A 207 -19.22 20.14 16.95
N MET A 208 -18.65 19.47 15.97
CA MET A 208 -19.35 18.45 15.21
C MET A 208 -19.28 17.14 16.00
N GLU A 209 -20.44 16.56 16.34
CA GLU A 209 -20.51 15.24 16.95
C GLU A 209 -19.63 14.24 16.17
N LYS A 210 -18.71 13.58 16.85
CA LYS A 210 -17.92 12.50 16.26
C LYS A 210 -18.87 11.35 15.90
N ILE A 211 -18.87 10.96 14.64
CA ILE A 211 -19.49 9.71 14.24
C ILE A 211 -18.57 8.61 14.75
N GLU A 212 -19.08 7.72 15.60
CA GLU A 212 -18.32 6.56 16.05
C GLU A 212 -17.96 5.69 14.83
N THR A 213 -16.67 5.57 14.59
CA THR A 213 -16.14 4.72 13.52
C THR A 213 -15.75 3.38 14.14
N LYS A 214 -16.50 2.32 13.85
CA LYS A 214 -16.07 0.95 14.11
C LYS A 214 -15.34 0.44 12.88
N GLU A 215 -14.27 -0.31 13.10
CA GLU A 215 -13.56 -0.96 12.00
C GLU A 215 -14.47 -2.02 11.37
N ALA A 216 -14.73 -1.86 10.09
CA ALA A 216 -15.57 -2.79 9.35
C ALA A 216 -14.79 -4.08 9.01
N LYS A 217 -15.35 -5.23 9.35
CA LYS A 217 -14.76 -6.55 9.05
C LYS A 217 -15.71 -7.32 8.14
N LEU A 218 -15.57 -7.14 6.85
CA LEU A 218 -16.23 -7.97 5.85
C LEU A 218 -15.16 -8.53 4.90
N TYR A 219 -14.98 -9.84 4.94
CA TYR A 219 -14.06 -10.57 4.07
C TYR A 219 -14.89 -11.34 3.06
N GLN A 220 -14.91 -10.89 1.82
CA GLN A 220 -15.70 -11.48 0.76
C GLN A 220 -14.85 -11.75 -0.47
N LYS A 221 -15.09 -12.89 -1.12
CA LYS A 221 -14.50 -13.15 -2.43
C LYS A 221 -15.20 -12.25 -3.44
N LEU A 222 -14.43 -11.42 -4.13
CA LEU A 222 -14.93 -10.47 -5.10
C LEU A 222 -15.26 -11.16 -6.42
N GLU A 223 -16.42 -10.85 -7.00
CA GLU A 223 -16.80 -11.31 -8.33
C GLU A 223 -15.98 -10.60 -9.42
N PHE A 224 -15.69 -9.31 -9.21
CA PHE A 224 -14.89 -8.47 -10.11
C PHE A 224 -13.67 -7.92 -9.37
N PRO A 225 -12.54 -8.67 -9.35
CA PRO A 225 -11.40 -8.37 -8.47
C PRO A 225 -10.49 -7.23 -8.96
N TYR A 226 -10.67 -6.73 -10.17
CA TYR A 226 -9.81 -5.68 -10.73
C TYR A 226 -10.55 -4.35 -10.83
N ASP A 227 -10.06 -3.33 -10.13
CA ASP A 227 -10.39 -1.92 -10.40
C ASP A 227 -9.55 -1.42 -11.57
N VAL A 228 -10.20 -0.96 -12.61
CA VAL A 228 -9.54 -0.47 -13.82
C VAL A 228 -9.97 0.96 -14.10
N VAL A 229 -8.98 1.85 -14.10
CA VAL A 229 -9.17 3.25 -14.46
C VAL A 229 -8.44 3.53 -15.76
N ILE A 230 -9.16 3.95 -16.80
CA ILE A 230 -8.61 4.28 -18.11
C ILE A 230 -8.85 5.74 -18.44
N LEU A 231 -7.79 6.46 -18.83
CA LEU A 231 -7.87 7.79 -19.42
C LEU A 231 -7.68 7.69 -20.93
N LEU A 232 -8.66 8.18 -21.67
CA LEU A 232 -8.76 8.10 -23.13
C LEU A 232 -8.74 9.50 -23.75
N LYS A 233 -8.21 9.60 -24.97
CA LYS A 233 -8.47 10.73 -25.84
C LYS A 233 -9.39 10.29 -26.98
N THR A 234 -10.59 10.87 -27.07
CA THR A 234 -11.60 10.48 -28.07
C THR A 234 -12.62 11.59 -28.28
N ASN A 235 -13.24 11.58 -29.45
CA ASN A 235 -14.38 12.46 -29.76
C ASN A 235 -15.73 11.76 -29.53
N LEU A 236 -15.74 10.53 -29.02
CA LEU A 236 -16.98 9.80 -28.71
C LEU A 236 -17.77 10.51 -27.62
N ASP A 237 -19.07 10.32 -27.64
CA ASP A 237 -19.98 10.82 -26.62
C ASP A 237 -20.10 9.85 -25.45
N GLU A 238 -20.21 10.37 -24.22
CA GLU A 238 -20.39 9.58 -22.98
C GLU A 238 -21.59 8.65 -23.09
N GLU A 239 -22.73 9.15 -23.60
CA GLU A 239 -23.96 8.36 -23.70
C GLU A 239 -23.84 7.19 -24.68
N ASN A 240 -23.13 7.39 -25.79
CA ASN A 240 -22.90 6.35 -26.78
C ASN A 240 -21.92 5.29 -26.26
N LEU A 241 -20.89 5.71 -25.50
CA LEU A 241 -19.99 4.76 -24.83
C LEU A 241 -20.74 3.91 -23.80
N MET A 242 -21.65 4.50 -23.03
CA MET A 242 -22.44 3.79 -22.04
C MET A 242 -23.43 2.78 -22.67
N LYS A 243 -24.05 3.15 -23.79
CA LYS A 243 -25.03 2.27 -24.47
C LYS A 243 -24.39 1.03 -25.08
N ASP A 244 -23.21 1.19 -25.66
CA ASP A 244 -22.49 0.11 -26.35
C ASP A 244 -21.63 -0.73 -25.42
N PHE A 245 -21.55 -0.37 -24.12
CA PHE A 245 -20.70 -1.04 -23.17
C PHE A 245 -21.35 -2.34 -22.69
N ASN A 246 -20.82 -3.47 -23.16
CA ASN A 246 -21.34 -4.82 -22.86
C ASN A 246 -20.25 -5.75 -22.32
N LEU A 247 -19.46 -5.25 -21.36
CA LEU A 247 -18.45 -6.06 -20.68
C LEU A 247 -18.97 -6.50 -19.30
N ASN A 248 -18.52 -7.69 -18.87
CA ASN A 248 -18.87 -8.24 -17.58
C ASN A 248 -18.14 -7.47 -16.46
N GLY A 249 -18.91 -6.94 -15.54
CA GLY A 249 -18.38 -6.14 -14.44
C GLY A 249 -19.42 -5.26 -13.76
N ASP A 250 -18.94 -4.46 -12.81
CA ASP A 250 -19.76 -3.48 -12.09
C ASP A 250 -19.06 -2.12 -11.95
N SER A 251 -19.67 -1.21 -11.21
CA SER A 251 -19.11 0.10 -10.86
C SER A 251 -18.67 0.96 -12.05
N LEU A 252 -19.28 0.77 -13.23
CA LEU A 252 -18.94 1.59 -14.40
C LEU A 252 -19.32 3.05 -14.19
N ILE A 253 -18.32 3.93 -14.21
CA ILE A 253 -18.48 5.37 -14.18
C ILE A 253 -17.67 5.99 -15.32
N ILE A 254 -18.31 6.86 -16.11
CA ILE A 254 -17.67 7.55 -17.22
C ILE A 254 -17.74 9.06 -16.99
N GLY A 255 -16.60 9.73 -17.09
CA GLY A 255 -16.50 11.19 -17.02
C GLY A 255 -15.77 11.74 -18.24
N LYS A 256 -16.35 12.75 -18.91
CA LYS A 256 -15.78 13.41 -20.09
C LYS A 256 -15.48 14.88 -19.81
N GLU A 257 -14.33 15.35 -20.25
CA GLU A 257 -13.95 16.76 -20.28
C GLU A 257 -13.27 17.04 -21.63
N GLU A 258 -13.86 17.92 -22.44
CA GLU A 258 -13.47 18.17 -23.81
C GLU A 258 -13.32 16.86 -24.63
N ASN A 259 -12.09 16.52 -25.04
CA ASN A 259 -11.76 15.30 -25.79
C ASN A 259 -11.14 14.20 -24.90
N LEU A 260 -11.14 14.38 -23.58
CA LEU A 260 -10.67 13.40 -22.61
C LEU A 260 -11.85 12.69 -21.96
N ILE A 261 -11.77 11.36 -21.91
CA ILE A 261 -12.72 10.52 -21.18
C ILE A 261 -11.96 9.71 -20.15
N LYS A 262 -12.48 9.71 -18.93
CA LYS A 262 -12.04 8.82 -17.86
C LYS A 262 -13.10 7.77 -17.63
N VAL A 263 -12.69 6.50 -17.67
CA VAL A 263 -13.53 5.34 -17.40
C VAL A 263 -13.02 4.68 -16.14
N HIS A 264 -13.91 4.37 -15.22
CA HIS A 264 -13.66 3.53 -14.07
C HIS A 264 -14.60 2.33 -14.13
N PHE A 265 -14.07 1.11 -13.92
CA PHE A 265 -14.82 -0.13 -14.06
C PHE A 265 -14.18 -1.27 -13.28
N HIS A 266 -15.00 -2.03 -12.54
CA HIS A 266 -14.57 -3.27 -11.92
C HIS A 266 -14.86 -4.46 -12.82
N THR A 267 -13.88 -5.33 -13.02
CA THR A 267 -14.01 -6.48 -13.93
C THR A 267 -13.21 -7.69 -13.46
N ASP A 268 -13.58 -8.85 -13.97
CA ASP A 268 -12.81 -10.09 -13.87
C ASP A 268 -11.76 -10.21 -15.01
N ASN A 269 -11.89 -9.39 -16.06
CA ASN A 269 -11.04 -9.46 -17.24
C ASN A 269 -10.68 -8.08 -17.81
N TYR A 270 -9.68 -7.44 -17.22
CA TYR A 270 -9.21 -6.11 -17.65
C TYR A 270 -8.65 -6.08 -19.08
N LEU A 271 -8.15 -7.21 -19.61
CA LEU A 271 -7.62 -7.26 -20.98
C LEU A 271 -8.71 -7.02 -22.02
N LYS A 272 -9.93 -7.57 -21.81
CA LYS A 272 -11.07 -7.29 -22.69
C LYS A 272 -11.49 -5.83 -22.66
N LEU A 273 -11.39 -5.19 -21.49
CA LEU A 273 -11.70 -3.76 -21.33
C LEU A 273 -10.69 -2.89 -22.11
N ILE A 274 -9.41 -3.21 -22.00
CA ILE A 274 -8.34 -2.49 -22.73
C ILE A 274 -8.53 -2.66 -24.25
N ASP A 275 -8.73 -3.89 -24.74
CA ASP A 275 -8.97 -4.18 -26.17
C ASP A 275 -10.20 -3.43 -26.71
N TYR A 276 -11.26 -3.35 -25.90
CA TYR A 276 -12.49 -2.61 -26.27
C TYR A 276 -12.21 -1.13 -26.51
N PHE A 277 -11.47 -0.48 -25.63
CA PHE A 277 -11.19 0.96 -25.74
C PHE A 277 -10.07 1.27 -26.73
N GLU A 278 -9.06 0.41 -26.87
CA GLU A 278 -7.97 0.58 -27.84
C GLU A 278 -8.49 0.64 -29.27
N LYS A 279 -9.52 -0.14 -29.59
CA LYS A 279 -10.16 -0.14 -30.91
C LYS A 279 -10.97 1.13 -31.22
N LYS A 280 -11.36 1.89 -30.19
CA LYS A 280 -12.28 3.04 -30.33
C LYS A 280 -11.64 4.39 -30.01
N SER A 281 -10.46 4.42 -29.43
CA SER A 281 -9.87 5.64 -28.87
C SER A 281 -8.35 5.54 -28.73
N SER A 282 -7.68 6.66 -28.41
CA SER A 282 -6.29 6.65 -28.00
C SER A 282 -6.19 6.53 -26.49
N LEU A 283 -5.56 5.47 -26.01
CA LEU A 283 -5.27 5.25 -24.59
C LEU A 283 -4.15 6.21 -24.14
N ILE A 284 -4.39 6.97 -23.07
CA ILE A 284 -3.38 7.87 -22.49
C ILE A 284 -2.76 7.23 -21.24
N LYS A 285 -3.60 6.68 -20.37
CA LYS A 285 -3.16 6.05 -19.10
C LYS A 285 -4.13 4.94 -18.72
N ILE A 286 -3.56 3.87 -18.19
CA ILE A 286 -4.31 2.77 -17.60
C ILE A 286 -3.74 2.55 -16.20
N THR A 287 -4.62 2.39 -15.23
CA THR A 287 -4.30 1.94 -13.88
C THR A 287 -5.13 0.71 -13.61
N ILE A 288 -4.52 -0.35 -13.09
CA ILE A 288 -5.18 -1.61 -12.73
C ILE A 288 -4.75 -1.93 -11.31
N GLU A 289 -5.72 -2.07 -10.42
CA GLU A 289 -5.51 -2.45 -9.02
C GLU A 289 -6.23 -3.78 -8.75
N ASN A 290 -5.60 -4.67 -7.99
CA ASN A 290 -6.20 -5.95 -7.60
C ASN A 290 -6.84 -5.80 -6.22
N MET A 291 -8.11 -5.45 -6.19
CA MET A 291 -8.88 -5.26 -4.96
C MET A 291 -8.98 -6.55 -4.11
N GLN A 292 -9.01 -7.74 -4.74
CA GLN A 292 -9.01 -9.00 -3.97
C GLN A 292 -7.73 -9.13 -3.14
N TYR A 293 -6.58 -8.77 -3.71
CA TYR A 293 -5.32 -8.79 -2.98
C TYR A 293 -5.36 -7.85 -1.77
N GLU A 294 -5.93 -6.65 -1.92
CA GLU A 294 -6.06 -5.68 -0.83
C GLU A 294 -7.02 -6.18 0.25
N VAL A 295 -8.17 -6.75 -0.14
CA VAL A 295 -9.11 -7.40 0.79
C VAL A 295 -8.46 -8.56 1.53
N ASP A 296 -7.70 -9.41 0.83
CA ASP A 296 -7.00 -10.54 1.44
C ASP A 296 -5.94 -10.05 2.44
N MET A 297 -5.22 -8.97 2.13
CA MET A 297 -4.24 -8.34 3.03
C MET A 297 -4.90 -7.75 4.28
N LEU A 298 -6.04 -7.06 4.13
CA LEU A 298 -6.81 -6.54 5.27
C LEU A 298 -7.42 -7.68 6.12
N SER A 299 -7.67 -8.85 5.49
CA SER A 299 -8.21 -10.04 6.18
C SER A 299 -7.19 -10.75 7.05
N LEU A 300 -5.89 -10.57 6.79
CA LEU A 300 -4.84 -11.13 7.64
C LEU A 300 -4.96 -10.50 9.02
N LYS A 301 -5.14 -11.34 10.05
CA LYS A 301 -5.12 -10.85 11.44
C LYS A 301 -3.86 -10.02 11.65
N GLU A 302 -4.01 -8.84 12.22
CA GLU A 302 -2.86 -8.03 12.64
C GLU A 302 -1.97 -8.91 13.51
N LYS A 303 -0.73 -9.14 13.04
CA LYS A 303 0.27 -9.88 13.80
C LYS A 303 0.87 -8.96 14.85
N GLU A 304 1.19 -9.48 16.01
CA GLU A 304 1.92 -8.68 17.01
C GLU A 304 3.28 -8.24 16.49
N VAL A 305 3.97 -9.15 15.77
CA VAL A 305 5.28 -8.90 15.16
C VAL A 305 5.35 -9.54 13.78
N GLY A 306 5.85 -8.80 12.80
CA GLY A 306 6.19 -9.30 11.47
C GLY A 306 7.70 -9.44 11.28
N PHE A 307 8.11 -10.37 10.43
CA PHE A 307 9.51 -10.68 10.17
C PHE A 307 9.84 -10.50 8.68
N VAL A 308 10.84 -9.66 8.42
CA VAL A 308 11.43 -9.45 7.08
C VAL A 308 12.84 -10.01 7.06
N SER A 309 13.20 -10.78 6.04
CA SER A 309 14.53 -11.32 5.87
C SER A 309 15.07 -11.06 4.47
N VAL A 310 16.33 -10.66 4.37
CA VAL A 310 17.03 -10.59 3.07
C VAL A 310 17.64 -11.95 2.79
N SER A 311 17.34 -12.53 1.63
CA SER A 311 17.81 -13.86 1.27
C SER A 311 17.89 -14.05 -0.24
N ARG A 312 18.75 -14.97 -0.66
CA ARG A 312 18.83 -15.45 -2.03
C ARG A 312 19.15 -16.93 -2.06
N GLY A 313 18.30 -17.68 -2.75
CA GLY A 313 18.34 -19.13 -2.86
C GLY A 313 16.98 -19.75 -2.50
N GLU A 314 16.43 -20.58 -3.40
CA GLU A 314 15.08 -21.15 -3.21
C GLU A 314 14.98 -22.01 -1.93
N GLY A 315 16.04 -22.76 -1.60
CA GLY A 315 16.08 -23.57 -0.39
C GLY A 315 16.05 -22.70 0.86
N PHE A 316 16.89 -21.66 0.93
CA PHE A 316 16.87 -20.71 2.04
C PHE A 316 15.53 -19.98 2.17
N ASN A 317 14.95 -19.56 1.04
CA ASN A 317 13.65 -18.88 1.06
C ASN A 317 12.55 -19.79 1.66
N LYS A 318 12.57 -21.08 1.32
CA LYS A 318 11.65 -22.06 1.91
C LYS A 318 11.87 -22.21 3.41
N ILE A 319 13.13 -22.43 3.85
CA ILE A 319 13.47 -22.59 5.27
C ILE A 319 13.07 -21.34 6.07
N LEU A 320 13.31 -20.15 5.55
CA LEU A 320 12.94 -18.89 6.20
C LEU A 320 11.42 -18.71 6.31
N LYS A 321 10.67 -19.09 5.27
CA LYS A 321 9.20 -19.07 5.31
C LYS A 321 8.66 -20.08 6.35
N ASP A 322 9.21 -21.28 6.39
CA ASP A 322 8.85 -22.30 7.37
C ASP A 322 9.24 -21.87 8.80
N ALA A 323 10.33 -21.12 8.97
CA ALA A 323 10.72 -20.49 10.22
C ALA A 323 9.86 -19.26 10.59
N GLY A 324 8.93 -18.84 9.74
CA GLY A 324 7.94 -17.80 10.03
C GLY A 324 8.27 -16.41 9.53
N VAL A 325 9.19 -16.27 8.58
CA VAL A 325 9.44 -14.99 7.88
C VAL A 325 8.23 -14.64 7.00
N ASP A 326 7.69 -13.43 7.17
CA ASP A 326 6.52 -12.94 6.43
C ASP A 326 6.88 -12.51 5.02
N GLU A 327 7.93 -11.72 4.87
CA GLU A 327 8.40 -11.22 3.59
C GLU A 327 9.90 -11.46 3.41
N ILE A 328 10.26 -11.93 2.21
CA ILE A 328 11.65 -12.13 1.81
C ILE A 328 12.01 -11.09 0.76
N VAL A 329 13.07 -10.35 1.02
CA VAL A 329 13.65 -9.41 0.06
C VAL A 329 14.77 -10.12 -0.69
N ASP A 330 14.65 -10.21 -2.02
CA ASP A 330 15.71 -10.82 -2.83
C ASP A 330 17.00 -10.00 -2.73
N GLY A 331 18.07 -10.64 -2.27
CA GLY A 331 19.35 -9.97 -2.09
C GLY A 331 20.38 -10.82 -1.38
N GLY A 332 21.60 -10.34 -1.41
CA GLY A 332 22.74 -11.05 -0.80
C GLY A 332 24.06 -10.39 -1.17
N GLN A 333 25.17 -11.15 -1.14
CA GLN A 333 26.54 -10.63 -1.31
C GLN A 333 26.80 -9.91 -2.65
N THR A 334 26.09 -10.28 -3.72
CA THR A 334 26.29 -9.72 -5.07
C THR A 334 25.21 -8.75 -5.50
N PHE A 335 24.11 -8.72 -4.79
CA PHE A 335 22.96 -7.86 -5.09
C PHE A 335 22.40 -7.34 -3.78
N ASN A 336 22.85 -6.15 -3.37
CA ASN A 336 22.33 -5.52 -2.16
C ASN A 336 20.98 -4.86 -2.47
N PRO A 337 19.90 -5.23 -1.77
CA PRO A 337 18.63 -4.56 -1.91
C PRO A 337 18.73 -3.10 -1.47
N SER A 338 17.93 -2.25 -2.11
CA SER A 338 17.82 -0.85 -1.73
C SER A 338 16.98 -0.69 -0.45
N THR A 339 17.09 0.47 0.20
CA THR A 339 16.21 0.85 1.32
C THR A 339 14.74 0.75 0.91
N LYS A 340 14.42 1.07 -0.36
CA LYS A 340 13.05 0.99 -0.87
C LYS A 340 12.54 -0.46 -0.95
N ASP A 341 13.36 -1.40 -1.43
CA ASP A 341 12.95 -2.81 -1.54
C ASP A 341 12.61 -3.39 -0.15
N ILE A 342 13.39 -3.02 0.86
CA ILE A 342 13.15 -3.44 2.25
C ILE A 342 11.90 -2.74 2.81
N LEU A 343 11.72 -1.45 2.53
CA LEU A 343 10.54 -0.70 2.94
C LEU A 343 9.26 -1.26 2.32
N ASP A 344 9.28 -1.57 1.03
CA ASP A 344 8.14 -2.16 0.33
C ASP A 344 7.75 -3.53 0.94
N ALA A 345 8.72 -4.32 1.41
CA ALA A 345 8.46 -5.58 2.13
C ALA A 345 7.86 -5.33 3.53
N ILE A 346 8.37 -4.32 4.26
CA ILE A 346 7.86 -3.92 5.58
C ILE A 346 6.39 -3.49 5.47
N GLU A 347 6.05 -2.69 4.44
CA GLU A 347 4.69 -2.16 4.28
C GLU A 347 3.65 -3.23 3.93
N LYS A 348 4.06 -4.33 3.29
CA LYS A 348 3.17 -5.46 2.96
C LYS A 348 2.69 -6.25 4.19
N ILE A 349 3.40 -6.19 5.30
CA ILE A 349 3.08 -7.01 6.47
C ILE A 349 2.04 -6.28 7.33
N ASN A 350 0.90 -6.92 7.62
CA ASN A 350 -0.09 -6.37 8.54
C ASN A 350 0.35 -6.54 10.01
N SER A 351 1.32 -5.72 10.41
CA SER A 351 1.81 -5.60 11.78
C SER A 351 2.36 -4.20 12.03
N LYS A 352 2.21 -3.71 13.26
CA LYS A 352 2.82 -2.44 13.70
C LYS A 352 4.28 -2.58 14.11
N ASN A 353 4.70 -3.79 14.45
CA ASN A 353 6.06 -4.09 14.86
C ASN A 353 6.71 -5.01 13.85
N ILE A 354 7.85 -4.63 13.30
CA ILE A 354 8.58 -5.39 12.29
C ILE A 354 10.01 -5.64 12.77
N ILE A 355 10.48 -6.88 12.67
CA ILE A 355 11.88 -7.24 12.87
C ILE A 355 12.48 -7.58 11.51
N VAL A 356 13.58 -6.89 11.16
CA VAL A 356 14.27 -7.05 9.88
C VAL A 356 15.61 -7.75 10.10
N PHE A 357 15.87 -8.82 9.33
CA PHE A 357 17.11 -9.56 9.29
C PHE A 357 17.84 -9.30 7.96
N PRO A 358 18.85 -8.43 7.93
CA PRO A 358 19.60 -8.09 6.71
C PRO A 358 20.46 -9.25 6.16
N ASN A 359 20.94 -10.14 7.01
CA ASN A 359 21.78 -11.33 6.72
C ASN A 359 23.06 -11.02 5.92
N ASN A 360 23.41 -9.75 5.84
CA ASN A 360 24.59 -9.26 5.15
C ASN A 360 24.99 -7.90 5.73
N LYS A 361 26.26 -7.74 6.10
CA LYS A 361 26.77 -6.48 6.66
C LYS A 361 26.55 -5.26 5.74
N ASN A 362 26.57 -5.47 4.41
CA ASN A 362 26.39 -4.40 3.44
C ASN A 362 24.94 -3.91 3.35
N VAL A 363 23.97 -4.71 3.83
CA VAL A 363 22.54 -4.41 3.82
C VAL A 363 22.07 -3.76 5.13
N ILE A 364 22.81 -3.92 6.22
CA ILE A 364 22.43 -3.42 7.56
C ILE A 364 22.09 -1.91 7.51
N PHE A 365 22.93 -1.12 6.83
CA PHE A 365 22.71 0.32 6.75
C PHE A 365 21.42 0.67 5.99
N SER A 366 21.14 0.02 4.87
CA SER A 366 19.89 0.20 4.11
C SER A 366 18.66 -0.21 4.93
N ALA A 367 18.78 -1.28 5.72
CA ALA A 367 17.71 -1.70 6.63
C ALA A 367 17.47 -0.68 7.74
N LEU A 368 18.52 -0.13 8.35
CA LEU A 368 18.39 0.88 9.40
C LEU A 368 17.69 2.16 8.91
N GLN A 369 17.92 2.55 7.66
CA GLN A 369 17.26 3.73 7.08
C GLN A 369 15.73 3.58 6.99
N THR A 370 15.19 2.36 6.94
CA THR A 370 13.73 2.16 6.87
C THR A 370 13.01 2.63 8.13
N LYS A 371 13.69 2.68 9.30
CA LYS A 371 13.11 3.15 10.56
C LYS A 371 12.54 4.58 10.49
N GLU A 372 13.13 5.43 9.64
CA GLU A 372 12.72 6.83 9.49
C GLU A 372 11.69 7.04 8.36
N LEU A 373 11.40 6.00 7.58
CA LEU A 373 10.58 6.09 6.38
C LEU A 373 9.19 5.46 6.51
N THR A 374 8.90 4.83 7.65
CA THR A 374 7.62 4.18 7.95
C THR A 374 7.08 4.62 9.30
N GLU A 375 5.75 4.55 9.46
CA GLU A 375 5.09 4.76 10.76
C GLU A 375 5.12 3.49 11.65
N LYS A 376 5.53 2.34 11.10
CA LYS A 376 5.66 1.09 11.83
C LYS A 376 6.90 1.13 12.72
N ARG A 377 6.84 0.44 13.85
CA ARG A 377 8.02 0.21 14.68
C ARG A 377 8.90 -0.84 14.01
N VAL A 378 10.06 -0.45 13.49
CA VAL A 378 11.02 -1.34 12.86
C VAL A 378 12.21 -1.56 13.77
N GLU A 379 12.53 -2.83 14.06
CA GLU A 379 13.77 -3.23 14.72
C GLU A 379 14.64 -4.01 13.73
N VAL A 380 15.90 -3.60 13.61
CA VAL A 380 16.87 -4.23 12.69
C VAL A 380 17.86 -5.02 13.50
N ILE A 381 17.85 -6.33 13.33
CA ILE A 381 18.87 -7.22 13.93
C ILE A 381 20.07 -7.26 12.99
N PRO A 382 21.28 -6.93 13.45
CA PRO A 382 22.44 -6.82 12.57
C PRO A 382 23.04 -8.20 12.19
N THR A 383 22.18 -9.10 11.67
CA THR A 383 22.58 -10.42 11.16
C THR A 383 23.52 -10.29 9.96
N LYS A 384 24.55 -11.11 9.91
CA LYS A 384 25.57 -11.11 8.87
C LYS A 384 25.46 -12.31 7.94
N SER A 385 24.70 -13.33 8.36
CA SER A 385 24.48 -14.56 7.61
C SER A 385 23.02 -15.04 7.74
N ILE A 386 22.56 -15.83 6.78
CA ILE A 386 21.20 -16.42 6.81
C ILE A 386 21.03 -17.40 7.96
N PRO A 387 22.02 -18.26 8.31
CA PRO A 387 21.94 -19.10 9.51
C PRO A 387 21.65 -18.32 10.79
N GLU A 388 22.25 -17.14 11.00
CA GLU A 388 21.93 -16.31 12.17
C GLU A 388 20.43 -15.96 12.26
N CYS A 389 19.79 -15.70 11.14
CA CYS A 389 18.34 -15.46 11.08
C CYS A 389 17.54 -16.74 11.36
N ILE A 390 17.91 -17.87 10.74
CA ILE A 390 17.21 -19.15 10.90
C ILE A 390 17.22 -19.58 12.36
N SER A 391 18.42 -19.65 12.97
CA SER A 391 18.57 -20.05 14.38
C SER A 391 17.83 -19.10 15.32
N SER A 392 17.89 -17.79 15.06
CA SER A 392 17.14 -16.82 15.84
C SER A 392 15.64 -17.12 15.82
N LEU A 393 15.06 -17.31 14.64
CA LEU A 393 13.61 -17.50 14.48
C LEU A 393 13.12 -18.87 15.00
N THR A 394 14.01 -19.88 15.06
CA THR A 394 13.69 -21.21 15.62
C THR A 394 13.78 -21.25 17.14
N MET A 395 14.64 -20.43 17.74
CA MET A 395 14.92 -20.47 19.18
C MET A 395 14.08 -19.48 20.00
N ILE A 396 13.63 -18.36 19.39
CA ILE A 396 12.86 -17.34 20.12
C ILE A 396 11.41 -17.76 20.45
N ASN A 397 10.90 -17.23 21.55
CA ASN A 397 9.46 -17.26 21.82
C ASN A 397 8.75 -16.11 21.08
N LYS A 398 8.08 -16.43 19.97
CA LYS A 398 7.37 -15.45 19.12
C LYS A 398 6.15 -14.78 19.78
N ASN A 399 5.77 -15.19 20.97
CA ASN A 399 4.70 -14.57 21.75
C ASN A 399 5.24 -13.59 22.81
N SER A 400 6.56 -13.40 22.90
CA SER A 400 7.16 -12.43 23.82
C SER A 400 7.03 -11.00 23.29
N PRO A 401 7.06 -9.97 24.16
CA PRO A 401 7.16 -8.58 23.74
C PRO A 401 8.36 -8.33 22.83
N VAL A 402 8.22 -7.41 21.86
CA VAL A 402 9.28 -7.12 20.84
C VAL A 402 10.63 -6.83 21.47
N ASP A 403 10.67 -6.02 22.55
CA ASP A 403 11.93 -5.66 23.24
C ASP A 403 12.65 -6.86 23.88
N GLU A 404 11.91 -7.87 24.30
CA GLU A 404 12.46 -9.12 24.83
C GLU A 404 12.96 -10.00 23.71
N MET A 405 12.17 -10.14 22.63
CA MET A 405 12.59 -10.88 21.43
C MET A 405 13.88 -10.32 20.83
N VAL A 406 14.00 -9.01 20.68
CA VAL A 406 15.20 -8.36 20.15
C VAL A 406 16.43 -8.70 21.00
N LYS A 407 16.33 -8.61 22.33
CA LYS A 407 17.44 -8.95 23.25
C LYS A 407 17.80 -10.44 23.18
N GLU A 408 16.80 -11.31 23.09
CA GLU A 408 17.00 -12.75 22.95
C GLU A 408 17.74 -13.06 21.64
N ILE A 409 17.27 -12.51 20.51
CA ILE A 409 17.89 -12.66 19.20
C ILE A 409 19.35 -12.15 19.22
N GLU A 410 19.59 -10.96 19.77
CA GLU A 410 20.94 -10.39 19.86
C GLU A 410 21.90 -11.26 20.69
N ASN A 411 21.39 -12.05 21.64
CA ASN A 411 22.19 -13.02 22.38
C ASN A 411 22.43 -14.30 21.58
N ILE A 412 21.42 -14.79 20.86
CA ILE A 412 21.52 -15.98 20.03
C ILE A 412 22.59 -15.78 18.95
N ILE A 413 22.52 -14.68 18.19
CA ILE A 413 23.45 -14.44 17.07
C ILE A 413 24.93 -14.33 17.49
N LYS A 414 25.22 -13.99 18.76
CA LYS A 414 26.61 -13.94 19.27
C LYS A 414 27.27 -15.31 19.34
N ASN A 415 26.47 -16.35 19.48
CA ASN A 415 26.95 -17.73 19.65
C ASN A 415 27.01 -18.48 18.33
N ILE A 416 26.42 -17.95 17.26
CA ILE A 416 26.41 -18.59 15.95
C ILE A 416 27.69 -18.24 15.19
N ARG A 417 28.40 -19.26 14.76
CA ARG A 417 29.61 -19.13 13.94
C ARG A 417 29.28 -19.61 12.53
N THR A 418 29.57 -18.79 11.51
CA THR A 418 29.27 -19.13 10.12
C THR A 418 30.54 -19.19 9.30
N ILE A 419 30.74 -20.29 8.57
CA ILE A 419 31.77 -20.47 7.55
C ILE A 419 31.11 -20.39 6.18
N GLU A 420 31.63 -19.56 5.29
CA GLU A 420 31.19 -19.41 3.91
C GLU A 420 32.27 -19.94 2.95
N VAL A 421 31.93 -20.88 2.08
CA VAL A 421 32.85 -21.46 1.10
C VAL A 421 32.48 -20.99 -0.29
N THR A 422 33.41 -20.30 -0.94
CA THR A 422 33.24 -19.71 -2.27
C THR A 422 34.49 -19.87 -3.13
N LYS A 423 34.46 -19.37 -4.36
CA LYS A 423 35.56 -19.43 -5.31
C LYS A 423 36.27 -18.07 -5.44
N SER A 424 37.61 -18.07 -5.40
CA SER A 424 38.38 -16.85 -5.62
C SER A 424 38.26 -16.37 -7.07
N ILE A 425 37.83 -15.10 -7.25
CA ILE A 425 37.67 -14.49 -8.57
C ILE A 425 38.93 -13.85 -9.13
N ARG A 426 39.99 -13.74 -8.32
CA ARG A 426 41.28 -13.13 -8.69
C ARG A 426 42.40 -13.73 -7.88
N ASP A 427 43.63 -13.59 -8.40
CA ASP A 427 44.82 -13.87 -7.63
C ASP A 427 44.96 -12.86 -6.48
N THR A 428 45.20 -13.34 -5.29
CA THR A 428 45.38 -12.50 -4.10
C THR A 428 46.35 -13.15 -3.13
N LYS A 429 46.86 -12.38 -2.18
CA LYS A 429 47.72 -12.88 -1.09
C LYS A 429 47.07 -12.58 0.25
N PHE A 430 46.83 -13.61 1.03
CA PHE A 430 46.23 -13.47 2.34
C PHE A 430 47.05 -14.26 3.37
N ASN A 431 47.42 -13.60 4.47
CA ASN A 431 48.27 -14.18 5.55
C ASN A 431 49.53 -14.88 5.04
N GLY A 432 50.16 -14.34 3.98
CA GLY A 432 51.39 -14.92 3.41
C GLY A 432 51.17 -16.02 2.36
N THR A 433 49.97 -16.57 2.25
CA THR A 433 49.57 -17.60 1.28
C THR A 433 49.09 -16.98 -0.02
N LEU A 434 49.58 -17.47 -1.17
CA LEU A 434 49.12 -17.09 -2.48
C LEU A 434 47.82 -17.86 -2.79
N ILE A 435 46.77 -17.15 -3.06
CA ILE A 435 45.46 -17.67 -3.50
C ILE A 435 45.35 -17.37 -4.98
N LYS A 436 45.12 -18.39 -5.81
CA LYS A 436 44.95 -18.24 -7.25
C LYS A 436 43.49 -18.04 -7.59
N LYS A 437 43.24 -17.38 -8.71
CA LYS A 437 41.92 -17.35 -9.30
C LYS A 437 41.43 -18.76 -9.55
N GLY A 438 40.27 -19.10 -9.03
CA GLY A 438 39.63 -20.41 -9.18
C GLY A 438 39.82 -21.32 -7.96
N ASP A 439 40.70 -21.01 -7.03
CA ASP A 439 40.82 -21.73 -5.77
C ASP A 439 39.54 -21.58 -4.94
N TYR A 440 39.16 -22.62 -4.22
CA TYR A 440 38.07 -22.56 -3.25
C TYR A 440 38.58 -21.99 -1.93
N ILE A 441 37.93 -20.95 -1.45
CA ILE A 441 38.29 -20.26 -0.21
C ILE A 441 37.20 -20.41 0.83
N ALA A 442 37.57 -20.65 2.06
CA ALA A 442 36.67 -20.58 3.20
C ALA A 442 36.86 -19.25 3.92
N ILE A 443 35.75 -18.60 4.20
CA ILE A 443 35.69 -17.29 4.87
C ILE A 443 35.03 -17.50 6.23
N TYR A 444 35.70 -17.01 7.27
CA TYR A 444 35.19 -16.97 8.64
C TYR A 444 35.52 -15.62 9.28
N ASN A 445 34.51 -14.99 9.90
CA ASN A 445 34.66 -13.65 10.49
C ASN A 445 35.24 -12.62 9.51
N ASP A 446 34.70 -12.56 8.27
CA ASP A 446 35.16 -11.65 7.20
C ASP A 446 36.62 -11.84 6.75
N ARG A 447 37.27 -12.94 7.11
CA ARG A 447 38.65 -13.24 6.73
C ARG A 447 38.71 -14.56 5.99
N ILE A 448 39.56 -14.61 4.97
CA ILE A 448 39.89 -15.87 4.32
C ILE A 448 40.65 -16.72 5.34
N TYR A 449 40.14 -17.89 5.62
CA TYR A 449 40.69 -18.79 6.63
C TYR A 449 41.66 -19.80 6.02
N ASN A 450 41.27 -20.32 4.83
CA ASN A 450 42.15 -21.18 4.02
C ASN A 450 41.73 -21.13 2.54
N SER A 451 42.53 -21.76 1.66
CA SER A 451 42.17 -22.01 0.27
C SER A 451 42.59 -23.43 -0.12
N ASN A 452 41.85 -24.06 -1.03
CA ASN A 452 42.01 -25.42 -1.48
C ASN A 452 41.54 -25.67 -2.90
N ASP A 453 41.79 -26.88 -3.42
CA ASP A 453 41.38 -27.31 -4.76
C ASP A 453 39.91 -27.78 -4.82
N SER A 454 39.28 -28.08 -3.66
CA SER A 454 37.86 -28.43 -3.57
C SER A 454 37.14 -27.64 -2.48
N PRO A 455 35.82 -27.39 -2.62
CA PRO A 455 35.05 -26.68 -1.62
C PRO A 455 34.91 -27.48 -0.33
N GLU A 456 34.85 -28.83 -0.41
CA GLU A 456 34.77 -29.71 0.75
C GLU A 456 36.08 -29.66 1.59
N ASP A 457 37.24 -29.68 0.93
CA ASP A 457 38.50 -29.62 1.64
C ASP A 457 38.72 -28.24 2.30
N ALA A 458 38.31 -27.17 1.63
CA ALA A 458 38.31 -25.84 2.22
C ALA A 458 37.42 -25.77 3.48
N ALA A 459 36.21 -26.37 3.42
CA ALA A 459 35.30 -26.45 4.56
C ALA A 459 35.90 -27.31 5.70
N ILE A 460 36.38 -28.51 5.41
CA ILE A 460 36.93 -29.44 6.40
C ILE A 460 38.11 -28.85 7.13
N ILE A 461 39.06 -28.22 6.42
CA ILE A 461 40.22 -27.58 7.04
C ILE A 461 39.77 -26.44 7.94
N SER A 462 38.77 -25.65 7.53
CA SER A 462 38.23 -24.58 8.37
C SER A 462 37.62 -25.13 9.65
N LEU A 463 36.78 -26.15 9.54
CA LEU A 463 36.16 -26.79 10.71
C LEU A 463 37.18 -27.38 11.67
N LYS A 464 38.24 -28.07 11.18
CA LYS A 464 39.31 -28.64 12.00
C LYS A 464 40.16 -27.61 12.75
N ASN A 465 40.24 -26.41 12.19
CA ASN A 465 41.03 -25.32 12.80
C ASN A 465 40.17 -24.45 13.75
N LEU A 466 38.88 -24.71 13.86
CA LEU A 466 38.03 -24.07 14.86
C LEU A 466 37.89 -24.99 16.07
N GLU A 467 37.85 -24.38 17.25
CA GLU A 467 37.47 -25.09 18.47
C GLU A 467 35.99 -25.44 18.40
N ILE A 468 35.68 -26.72 18.18
CA ILE A 468 34.29 -27.24 18.12
C ILE A 468 34.12 -28.17 19.32
N GLU A 469 33.18 -27.83 20.18
CA GLU A 469 32.87 -28.60 21.38
C GLU A 469 31.99 -29.79 21.03
N ASP A 470 32.08 -30.86 21.83
CA ASP A 470 31.18 -32.01 21.72
C ASP A 470 29.72 -31.56 21.94
N GLY A 471 28.83 -32.05 21.12
CA GLY A 471 27.40 -31.65 21.13
C GLY A 471 27.08 -30.41 20.30
N THR A 472 28.08 -29.80 19.64
CA THR A 472 27.81 -28.70 18.68
C THR A 472 26.95 -29.19 17.52
N LEU A 473 25.89 -28.44 17.18
CA LEU A 473 25.13 -28.64 15.94
C LEU A 473 25.89 -27.99 14.77
N ILE A 474 26.24 -28.80 13.77
CA ILE A 474 26.88 -28.37 12.53
C ILE A 474 25.84 -28.47 11.40
N THR A 475 25.28 -27.32 10.97
CA THR A 475 24.33 -27.30 9.88
C THR A 475 24.99 -26.88 8.58
N ILE A 476 24.88 -27.70 7.54
CA ILE A 476 25.49 -27.50 6.23
C ILE A 476 24.40 -27.09 5.22
N TYR A 477 24.52 -25.91 4.61
CA TYR A 477 23.66 -25.44 3.54
C TYR A 477 24.44 -25.47 2.23
N TYR A 478 24.05 -26.37 1.28
CA TYR A 478 24.73 -26.44 -0.01
C TYR A 478 24.06 -25.53 -1.07
N GLY A 479 24.91 -24.94 -1.92
CA GLY A 479 24.52 -24.00 -2.97
C GLY A 479 24.04 -24.68 -4.24
N GLU A 480 23.60 -23.87 -5.22
CA GLU A 480 23.04 -24.31 -6.49
C GLU A 480 24.02 -25.13 -7.38
N GLU A 481 25.34 -24.95 -7.18
CA GLU A 481 26.38 -25.67 -7.92
C GLU A 481 26.73 -27.06 -7.33
N ILE A 482 26.10 -27.46 -6.22
CA ILE A 482 26.37 -28.74 -5.54
C ILE A 482 25.17 -29.66 -5.71
N GLU A 483 25.40 -30.84 -6.28
CA GLU A 483 24.40 -31.90 -6.38
C GLU A 483 24.14 -32.55 -5.01
N GLU A 484 22.92 -33.01 -4.78
CA GLU A 484 22.47 -33.55 -3.49
C GLU A 484 23.31 -34.75 -3.03
N GLU A 485 23.68 -35.65 -3.96
CA GLU A 485 24.52 -36.81 -3.69
C GLU A 485 25.91 -36.38 -3.15
N ARG A 486 26.52 -35.38 -3.80
CA ARG A 486 27.80 -34.81 -3.37
C ARG A 486 27.72 -34.17 -1.99
N ALA A 487 26.61 -33.49 -1.72
CA ALA A 487 26.34 -32.90 -0.42
C ALA A 487 26.20 -33.96 0.68
N LYS A 488 25.52 -35.08 0.40
CA LYS A 488 25.40 -36.23 1.32
C LYS A 488 26.75 -36.89 1.62
N GLU A 489 27.57 -37.09 0.60
CA GLU A 489 28.94 -37.63 0.77
C GLU A 489 29.79 -36.68 1.64
N PHE A 490 29.60 -35.37 1.48
CA PHE A 490 30.30 -34.39 2.31
C PHE A 490 29.83 -34.47 3.77
N LYS A 491 28.53 -34.58 4.03
CA LYS A 491 27.96 -34.79 5.36
C LYS A 491 28.61 -36.04 6.04
N GLU A 492 28.64 -37.18 5.35
CA GLU A 492 29.24 -38.42 5.89
C GLU A 492 30.73 -38.26 6.25
N LYS A 493 31.45 -37.42 5.50
CA LYS A 493 32.87 -37.10 5.83
C LYS A 493 32.96 -36.27 7.12
N ILE A 494 32.05 -35.29 7.29
CA ILE A 494 32.01 -34.45 8.50
C ILE A 494 31.64 -35.27 9.73
N GLU A 495 30.65 -36.16 9.64
CA GLU A 495 30.22 -37.06 10.71
C GLU A 495 31.37 -37.96 11.19
N LYS A 496 32.21 -38.44 10.27
CA LYS A 496 33.43 -39.23 10.64
C LYS A 496 34.50 -38.39 11.33
N ILE A 497 34.60 -37.09 11.03
CA ILE A 497 35.58 -36.18 11.60
C ILE A 497 35.15 -35.67 12.98
N PHE A 498 33.84 -35.43 13.14
CA PHE A 498 33.21 -34.87 14.34
C PHE A 498 32.13 -35.83 14.88
N PRO A 499 32.48 -37.01 15.39
CA PRO A 499 31.53 -38.06 15.75
C PRO A 499 30.65 -37.72 16.96
N ASN A 500 31.01 -36.69 17.73
CA ASN A 500 30.30 -36.23 18.91
C ASN A 500 29.47 -34.95 18.63
N CYS A 501 29.35 -34.54 17.37
CA CYS A 501 28.56 -33.41 16.93
C CYS A 501 27.31 -33.89 16.16
N ASP A 502 26.24 -33.13 16.22
CA ASP A 502 25.05 -33.35 15.39
C ASP A 502 25.25 -32.67 14.03
N ILE A 503 25.12 -33.45 12.94
CA ILE A 503 25.35 -32.94 11.58
C ILE A 503 24.03 -32.91 10.79
N GLU A 504 23.64 -31.73 10.36
CA GLU A 504 22.47 -31.56 9.47
C GLU A 504 22.90 -31.01 8.11
N ILE A 505 22.13 -31.34 7.07
CA ILE A 505 22.37 -30.84 5.72
C ILE A 505 21.06 -30.44 5.03
N TYR A 506 21.07 -29.26 4.43
CA TYR A 506 19.93 -28.72 3.72
C TYR A 506 20.35 -28.09 2.38
N SER A 507 19.44 -28.10 1.40
CA SER A 507 19.63 -27.31 0.21
C SER A 507 19.33 -25.85 0.53
N GLY A 508 20.34 -24.99 0.44
CA GLY A 508 20.17 -23.55 0.50
C GLY A 508 19.84 -22.94 -0.86
N GLY A 509 20.35 -23.57 -1.94
CA GLY A 509 20.18 -23.10 -3.31
C GLY A 509 20.78 -21.72 -3.57
N GLN A 510 21.69 -21.27 -2.69
CA GLN A 510 22.34 -19.98 -2.83
C GLN A 510 23.36 -20.00 -3.98
N PRO A 511 23.45 -18.88 -4.76
CA PRO A 511 24.51 -18.73 -5.74
C PRO A 511 25.85 -18.38 -5.08
N LEU A 512 26.97 -18.59 -5.74
CA LEU A 512 28.32 -18.22 -5.38
C LEU A 512 28.95 -18.98 -4.20
N TYR A 513 28.16 -19.34 -3.19
CA TYR A 513 28.63 -20.11 -2.06
C TYR A 513 28.31 -21.58 -2.26
N PHE A 514 29.33 -22.40 -2.37
CA PHE A 514 29.21 -23.86 -2.47
C PHE A 514 28.65 -24.46 -1.19
N TYR A 515 29.12 -23.94 -0.06
CA TYR A 515 28.62 -24.31 1.26
C TYR A 515 28.55 -23.07 2.16
N ILE A 516 27.50 -22.98 2.96
CA ILE A 516 27.39 -22.12 4.14
C ILE A 516 27.20 -23.08 5.31
N ILE A 517 28.04 -22.98 6.33
CA ILE A 517 28.03 -23.91 7.46
C ILE A 517 27.89 -23.09 8.75
N SER A 518 26.86 -23.42 9.55
CA SER A 518 26.72 -22.85 10.90
C SER A 518 27.20 -23.83 11.96
N LEU A 519 27.68 -23.26 13.05
CA LEU A 519 28.06 -23.95 14.28
C LEU A 519 27.28 -23.31 15.43
N GLU A 520 26.50 -24.15 16.15
CA GLU A 520 25.54 -23.72 17.19
C GLU A 520 25.73 -24.51 18.48
#